data_f13aa0aa10757a797de6297f9bb955b8
#
_entry.id   f13aa0aa10757a797de6297f9bb955b8
#
_cell.length_a   1.000
_cell.length_b   1.000
_cell.length_c   1.000
_cell.angle_alpha   90.00
_cell.angle_beta   90.00
_cell.angle_gamma   90.00
#
_symmetry.space_group_name_H-M   'P 1'
#
loop_
_entity.id
_entity.type
_entity.pdbx_description
1 polymer ?
#
loop_
_entity_poly.entity_id
_entity_poly.type
_entity_poly.pdbx_seq_one_letter_code
_entity_poly.pdbx_strand_id
1 'polypeptide(L)'
;MSLRGEPLFEGLNFKELFGKELIVDKVFWSYDGISLLCVCKDEDEKLYFCNCTEVRSEERWVLYPASKQQIEQIVSKSKTPAEVFRDSRVVYMYTIGLDTDQGTLKKLTVDELSDADKLPEGEYV
;
A
#
# COMPACT_ATOMS: atom_id res chain seq x y z
N MET A 1 15.44 -2.38 -0.32
CA MET A 1 15.07 -1.75 -1.60
C MET A 1 13.96 -2.58 -2.25
N SER A 2 12.83 -1.98 -2.52
CA SER A 2 11.66 -2.69 -3.05
C SER A 2 11.46 -2.36 -4.53
N LEU A 3 12.11 -3.14 -5.38
CA LEU A 3 11.96 -3.07 -6.82
C LEU A 3 10.91 -4.08 -7.28
N ARG A 4 10.45 -3.93 -8.51
CA ARG A 4 9.51 -4.88 -9.11
C ARG A 4 10.03 -6.31 -9.00
N GLY A 5 9.19 -7.21 -8.51
CA GLY A 5 9.55 -8.60 -8.29
C GLY A 5 10.15 -8.90 -6.93
N GLU A 6 10.40 -7.85 -6.10
CA GLU A 6 10.95 -8.01 -4.76
C GLU A 6 9.87 -7.86 -3.69
N PRO A 7 10.06 -8.45 -2.51
CA PRO A 7 9.15 -8.23 -1.39
C PRO A 7 9.12 -6.76 -0.98
N LEU A 8 7.92 -6.21 -0.74
CA LEU A 8 7.79 -4.82 -0.29
C LEU A 8 8.33 -4.63 1.13
N PHE A 9 8.14 -5.63 2.00
CA PHE A 9 8.49 -5.55 3.42
C PHE A 9 9.52 -6.61 3.81
N GLU A 10 10.58 -6.74 3.03
CA GLU A 10 11.64 -7.72 3.28
C GLU A 10 12.34 -7.44 4.62
N GLY A 11 12.58 -8.51 5.38
CA GLY A 11 13.26 -8.40 6.66
C GLY A 11 12.40 -7.91 7.83
N LEU A 12 11.11 -7.65 7.57
CA LEU A 12 10.17 -7.16 8.58
C LEU A 12 9.19 -8.27 8.98
N ASN A 13 8.40 -8.01 10.01
CA ASN A 13 7.43 -8.98 10.52
C ASN A 13 6.08 -8.98 9.79
N PHE A 14 6.00 -8.34 8.63
CA PHE A 14 4.72 -8.19 7.90
C PHE A 14 4.08 -9.53 7.56
N LYS A 15 4.85 -10.46 7.03
CA LYS A 15 4.34 -11.79 6.65
C LYS A 15 3.74 -12.53 7.83
N GLU A 16 4.35 -12.39 9.00
CA GLU A 16 3.85 -13.03 10.24
C GLU A 16 2.51 -12.45 10.65
N LEU A 17 2.35 -11.13 10.53
CA LEU A 17 1.13 -10.43 10.94
C LEU A 17 0.01 -10.56 9.91
N PHE A 18 0.36 -10.45 8.62
CA PHE A 18 -0.63 -10.45 7.52
C PHE A 18 -0.95 -11.86 7.03
N GLY A 19 -0.03 -12.80 7.25
CA GLY A 19 -0.15 -14.17 6.80
C GLY A 19 0.36 -14.42 5.39
N LYS A 20 0.71 -13.39 4.66
CA LYS A 20 1.17 -13.47 3.27
C LYS A 20 2.23 -12.43 3.00
N GLU A 21 3.12 -12.74 2.07
CA GLU A 21 4.11 -11.80 1.59
C GLU A 21 3.56 -11.01 0.42
N LEU A 22 3.92 -9.73 0.32
CA LEU A 22 3.54 -8.88 -0.81
C LEU A 22 4.75 -8.64 -1.70
N ILE A 23 4.62 -8.97 -2.98
CA ILE A 23 5.66 -8.80 -3.99
C ILE A 23 5.29 -7.61 -4.86
N VAL A 24 6.21 -6.70 -5.08
CA VAL A 24 5.99 -5.51 -5.90
C VAL A 24 5.76 -5.93 -7.35
N ASP A 25 4.62 -5.54 -7.91
CA ASP A 25 4.25 -5.84 -9.29
C ASP A 25 4.41 -4.63 -10.21
N LYS A 26 4.00 -3.45 -9.74
CA LYS A 26 4.08 -2.21 -10.52
C LYS A 26 4.37 -1.04 -9.59
N VAL A 27 5.32 -0.19 -9.98
CA VAL A 27 5.69 0.99 -9.21
C VAL A 27 5.17 2.23 -9.91
N PHE A 28 4.42 3.06 -9.20
CA PHE A 28 3.95 4.37 -9.70
C PHE A 28 4.87 5.48 -9.28
N TRP A 29 5.41 5.41 -8.07
CA TRP A 29 6.29 6.44 -7.54
C TRP A 29 7.28 5.84 -6.56
N SER A 30 8.53 6.24 -6.70
CA SER A 30 9.60 5.81 -5.80
C SER A 30 10.47 7.01 -5.41
N TYR A 31 11.11 6.89 -4.25
CA TYR A 31 12.05 7.88 -3.77
C TYR A 31 13.20 7.14 -3.09
N ASP A 32 14.41 7.46 -3.49
CA ASP A 32 15.64 6.87 -2.93
C ASP A 32 15.65 5.33 -2.98
N GLY A 33 15.12 4.77 -4.08
CA GLY A 33 15.06 3.33 -4.27
C GLY A 33 13.98 2.61 -3.48
N ILE A 34 13.10 3.36 -2.81
CA ILE A 34 11.97 2.81 -2.07
C ILE A 34 10.70 3.08 -2.86
N SER A 35 9.92 2.04 -3.13
CA SER A 35 8.62 2.17 -3.80
C SER A 35 7.61 2.71 -2.80
N LEU A 36 7.18 3.97 -2.97
CA LEU A 36 6.26 4.63 -2.04
C LEU A 36 4.81 4.55 -2.49
N LEU A 37 4.56 4.29 -3.77
CA LEU A 37 3.24 4.07 -4.31
C LEU A 37 3.34 2.97 -5.36
N CYS A 38 2.72 1.84 -5.10
CA CYS A 38 2.88 0.66 -5.94
C CYS A 38 1.69 -0.28 -5.85
N VAL A 39 1.66 -1.22 -6.79
CA VAL A 39 0.75 -2.37 -6.74
C VAL A 39 1.58 -3.59 -6.38
N CYS A 40 1.09 -4.37 -5.43
CA CYS A 40 1.71 -5.63 -5.04
C CYS A 40 0.76 -6.79 -5.25
N LYS A 41 1.32 -7.99 -5.35
CA LYS A 41 0.56 -9.25 -5.37
C LYS A 41 0.93 -10.08 -4.15
N ASP A 42 -0.05 -10.81 -3.61
CA ASP A 42 0.25 -11.84 -2.62
C ASP A 42 0.47 -13.19 -3.32
N GLU A 43 0.65 -14.24 -2.50
CA GLU A 43 0.94 -15.59 -2.98
C GLU A 43 -0.23 -16.20 -3.78
N ASP A 44 -1.45 -15.69 -3.58
CA ASP A 44 -2.66 -16.13 -4.27
C ASP A 44 -3.01 -15.23 -5.46
N GLU A 45 -2.07 -14.40 -5.92
CA GLU A 45 -2.25 -13.46 -7.04
C GLU A 45 -3.26 -12.33 -6.76
N LYS A 46 -3.63 -12.11 -5.50
CA LYS A 46 -4.48 -10.98 -5.13
C LYS A 46 -3.68 -9.69 -5.16
N LEU A 47 -4.30 -8.64 -5.66
CA LEU A 47 -3.66 -7.35 -5.85
C LEU A 47 -3.95 -6.41 -4.67
N TYR A 48 -2.96 -5.57 -4.36
CA TYR A 48 -3.07 -4.54 -3.34
C TYR A 48 -2.47 -3.26 -3.87
N PHE A 49 -3.17 -2.15 -3.67
CA PHE A 49 -2.64 -0.83 -3.94
C PHE A 49 -2.00 -0.33 -2.66
N CYS A 50 -0.70 -0.08 -2.69
CA CYS A 50 0.09 0.18 -1.49
C CYS A 50 0.59 1.62 -1.51
N ASN A 51 0.25 2.38 -0.48
CA ASN A 51 0.60 3.79 -0.36
C ASN A 51 1.33 4.06 0.95
N CYS A 52 2.56 4.55 0.86
CA CYS A 52 3.33 4.96 2.03
C CYS A 52 2.95 6.41 2.36
N THR A 53 2.40 6.63 3.55
CA THR A 53 1.87 7.93 3.95
C THR A 53 2.77 8.70 4.91
N GLU A 54 3.74 8.04 5.53
CA GLU A 54 4.68 8.67 6.46
C GLU A 54 6.01 7.93 6.42
N VAL A 55 7.13 8.66 6.41
CA VAL A 55 8.48 8.08 6.41
C VAL A 55 9.44 8.76 7.39
N ARG A 56 9.01 9.82 8.08
CA ARG A 56 9.90 10.63 8.93
C ARG A 56 9.93 10.17 10.39
N SER A 57 8.77 10.15 11.04
CA SER A 57 8.65 9.75 12.44
C SER A 57 8.48 8.25 12.59
N GLU A 58 7.94 7.63 11.58
CA GLU A 58 7.71 6.19 11.46
C GLU A 58 7.48 5.89 9.99
N GLU A 59 7.49 4.64 9.60
CA GLU A 59 7.10 4.25 8.24
C GLU A 59 5.68 3.71 8.31
N ARG A 60 4.75 4.34 7.59
CA ARG A 60 3.34 3.96 7.65
C ARG A 60 2.79 3.72 6.25
N TRP A 61 2.22 2.55 6.08
CA TRP A 61 1.68 2.09 4.81
C TRP A 61 0.18 1.83 4.94
N VAL A 62 -0.57 2.24 3.92
CA VAL A 62 -1.99 1.88 3.78
C VAL A 62 -2.11 0.96 2.58
N LEU A 63 -2.69 -0.21 2.79
CA LEU A 63 -2.81 -1.27 1.79
C LEU A 63 -4.28 -1.47 1.44
N TYR A 64 -4.62 -1.25 0.17
CA TYR A 64 -6.00 -1.37 -0.31
C TYR A 64 -6.13 -2.65 -1.14
N PRO A 65 -6.89 -3.65 -0.68
CA PRO A 65 -7.20 -4.80 -1.54
C PRO A 65 -7.87 -4.30 -2.82
N ALA A 66 -7.40 -4.78 -3.95
CA ALA A 66 -7.83 -4.25 -5.25
C ALA A 66 -8.13 -5.37 -6.22
N SER A 67 -9.06 -5.13 -7.13
CA SER A 67 -9.29 -5.98 -8.28
C SER A 67 -8.42 -5.54 -9.44
N LYS A 68 -8.23 -6.43 -10.41
CA LYS A 68 -7.52 -6.11 -11.64
C LYS A 68 -8.17 -4.94 -12.37
N GLN A 69 -9.51 -4.89 -12.40
CA GLN A 69 -10.26 -3.81 -13.02
C GLN A 69 -9.99 -2.46 -12.34
N GLN A 70 -9.94 -2.44 -11.00
CA GLN A 70 -9.63 -1.24 -10.26
C GLN A 70 -8.23 -0.71 -10.59
N ILE A 71 -7.26 -1.60 -10.67
CA ILE A 71 -5.89 -1.20 -11.06
C ILE A 71 -5.85 -0.67 -12.49
N GLU A 72 -6.56 -1.31 -13.41
CA GLU A 72 -6.65 -0.82 -14.79
C GLU A 72 -7.27 0.57 -14.89
N GLN A 73 -8.28 0.87 -14.09
CA GLN A 73 -8.89 2.20 -14.03
C GLN A 73 -7.88 3.26 -13.58
N ILE A 74 -7.03 2.92 -12.63
CA ILE A 74 -5.98 3.81 -12.14
C ILE A 74 -4.89 4.01 -13.21
N VAL A 75 -4.43 2.92 -13.81
CA VAL A 75 -3.37 2.96 -14.83
C VAL A 75 -3.80 3.73 -16.07
N SER A 76 -5.03 3.53 -16.52
CA SER A 76 -5.59 4.24 -17.69
C SER A 76 -5.99 5.67 -17.38
N LYS A 77 -5.95 6.08 -16.11
CA LYS A 77 -6.35 7.40 -15.63
C LYS A 77 -7.82 7.71 -15.87
N SER A 78 -8.66 6.67 -15.96
CA SER A 78 -10.11 6.86 -16.05
C SER A 78 -10.69 7.25 -14.69
N LYS A 79 -10.01 6.87 -13.60
CA LYS A 79 -10.38 7.26 -12.23
C LYS A 79 -9.12 7.53 -11.41
N THR A 80 -9.26 8.42 -10.43
CA THR A 80 -8.20 8.63 -9.44
C THR A 80 -8.20 7.49 -8.42
N PRO A 81 -7.07 7.22 -7.76
CA PRO A 81 -7.05 6.24 -6.68
C PRO A 81 -8.08 6.51 -5.59
N ALA A 82 -8.26 7.78 -5.21
CA ALA A 82 -9.26 8.15 -4.20
C ALA A 82 -10.68 7.75 -4.63
N GLU A 83 -11.04 7.95 -5.90
CA GLU A 83 -12.34 7.53 -6.42
C GLU A 83 -12.50 6.00 -6.41
N VAL A 84 -11.44 5.29 -6.82
CA VAL A 84 -11.48 3.82 -6.91
C VAL A 84 -11.68 3.18 -5.53
N PHE A 85 -11.02 3.71 -4.50
CA PHE A 85 -11.02 3.10 -3.17
C PHE A 85 -11.91 3.79 -2.14
N ARG A 86 -12.74 4.74 -2.59
CA ARG A 86 -13.63 5.50 -1.69
C ARG A 86 -14.54 4.60 -0.86
N ASP A 87 -15.05 3.54 -1.46
CA ASP A 87 -16.01 2.64 -0.81
C ASP A 87 -15.36 1.35 -0.31
N SER A 88 -14.05 1.33 -0.16
CA SER A 88 -13.34 0.15 0.34
C SER A 88 -13.77 -0.15 1.77
N ARG A 89 -14.22 -1.39 2.00
CA ARG A 89 -14.69 -1.83 3.32
C ARG A 89 -13.55 -2.21 4.24
N VAL A 90 -12.43 -2.61 3.67
CA VAL A 90 -11.29 -3.09 4.44
C VAL A 90 -10.03 -2.50 3.83
N VAL A 91 -9.23 -1.87 4.68
CA VAL A 91 -7.85 -1.49 4.35
C VAL A 91 -6.95 -1.95 5.48
N TYR A 92 -5.68 -2.11 5.20
CA TYR A 92 -4.70 -2.52 6.22
C TYR A 92 -3.70 -1.40 6.39
N MET A 93 -3.37 -1.09 7.64
CA MET A 93 -2.33 -0.12 7.97
C MET A 93 -1.18 -0.84 8.65
N TYR A 94 0.00 -0.78 8.03
CA TYR A 94 1.21 -1.35 8.57
C TYR A 94 2.15 -0.23 8.96
N THR A 95 2.49 -0.18 10.25
CA THR A 95 3.32 0.90 10.83
C THR A 95 4.58 0.30 11.43
N ILE A 96 5.73 0.84 11.05
CA ILE A 96 7.04 0.38 11.49
C ILE A 96 7.76 1.54 12.15
N GLY A 97 8.23 1.35 13.40
CA GLY A 97 9.08 2.33 14.05
C GLY A 97 10.45 2.40 13.38
N LEU A 98 11.07 3.58 13.39
CA LEU A 98 12.36 3.78 12.71
C LEU A 98 13.52 3.02 13.37
N ASP A 99 13.40 2.70 14.64
CA ASP A 99 14.46 2.04 15.40
C ASP A 99 14.22 0.54 15.56
N THR A 100 13.31 -0.04 14.80
CA THR A 100 12.94 -1.45 14.93
C THR A 100 12.58 -2.05 13.58
N ASP A 101 12.73 -3.37 13.46
CA ASP A 101 12.26 -4.15 12.33
C ASP A 101 10.89 -4.80 12.63
N GLN A 102 10.25 -4.40 13.72
CA GLN A 102 8.93 -4.88 14.12
C GLN A 102 7.87 -3.82 13.83
N GLY A 103 6.85 -4.22 13.10
CA GLY A 103 5.73 -3.34 12.79
C GLY A 103 4.46 -3.81 13.46
N THR A 104 3.42 -2.98 13.38
CA THR A 104 2.06 -3.31 13.82
C THR A 104 1.12 -3.23 12.63
N LEU A 105 0.16 -4.14 12.58
CA LEU A 105 -0.82 -4.21 11.49
C LEU A 105 -2.22 -3.99 12.06
N LYS A 106 -2.96 -3.06 11.46
CA LYS A 106 -4.36 -2.78 11.82
C LYS A 106 -5.24 -3.00 10.61
N LYS A 107 -6.43 -3.49 10.86
CA LYS A 107 -7.48 -3.63 9.85
C LYS A 107 -8.50 -2.52 10.10
N LEU A 108 -8.72 -1.67 9.11
CA LEU A 108 -9.52 -0.46 9.24
C LEU A 108 -10.50 -0.33 8.07
N THR A 109 -11.46 0.58 8.22
CA THR A 109 -12.23 1.10 7.07
C THR A 109 -11.55 2.37 6.57
N VAL A 110 -11.91 2.80 5.35
CA VAL A 110 -11.36 4.05 4.81
C VAL A 110 -11.72 5.25 5.70
N ASP A 111 -12.94 5.25 6.27
CA ASP A 111 -13.38 6.35 7.11
C ASP A 111 -12.62 6.46 8.42
N GLU A 112 -12.01 5.37 8.86
CA GLU A 112 -11.20 5.37 10.09
C GLU A 112 -9.79 5.92 9.89
N LEU A 113 -9.36 6.12 8.63
CA LEU A 113 -8.06 6.72 8.34
C LEU A 113 -8.06 8.21 8.69
N SER A 114 -6.94 8.70 9.21
CA SER A 114 -6.75 10.14 9.37
C SER A 114 -6.62 10.80 8.00
N ASP A 115 -6.85 12.10 7.92
CA ASP A 115 -6.74 12.83 6.65
C ASP A 115 -5.36 12.69 6.01
N ALA A 116 -4.31 12.62 6.83
CA ALA A 116 -2.94 12.46 6.34
C ALA A 116 -2.70 11.09 5.69
N ASP A 117 -3.51 10.09 6.02
CA ASP A 117 -3.35 8.72 5.53
C ASP A 117 -4.32 8.39 4.40
N LYS A 118 -5.23 9.29 4.05
CA LYS A 118 -6.16 9.10 2.95
C LYS A 118 -5.51 9.43 1.61
N LEU A 119 -6.01 8.81 0.56
CA LEU A 119 -5.59 9.13 -0.80
C LEU A 119 -6.05 10.54 -1.17
N PRO A 120 -5.19 11.34 -1.84
CA PRO A 120 -5.56 12.70 -2.24
C PRO A 120 -6.71 12.71 -3.23
N GLU A 121 -7.72 13.55 -3.00
CA GLU A 121 -8.84 13.70 -3.91
C GLU A 121 -8.38 14.40 -5.19
N GLY A 122 -8.90 13.91 -6.33
CA GLY A 122 -8.66 14.52 -7.62
C GLY A 122 -7.28 14.34 -8.23
N GLU A 123 -6.43 13.51 -7.61
CA GLU A 123 -5.07 13.27 -8.11
C GLU A 123 -4.95 11.92 -8.82
N TYR A 124 -4.49 11.97 -10.06
CA TYR A 124 -4.15 10.78 -10.84
C TYR A 124 -2.71 10.37 -10.57
N VAL A 125 -2.39 9.12 -10.83
CA VAL A 125 -1.01 8.62 -10.70
C VAL A 125 -0.29 8.60 -12.04
#